data_2d497029fc977287a9c7ade51d99b223
#
_entry.id   2d497029fc977287a9c7ade51d99b223
#
_cell.length_a   1.000
_cell.length_b   1.000
_cell.length_c   1.000
_cell.angle_alpha   90.00
_cell.angle_beta   90.00
_cell.angle_gamma   90.00
#
_symmetry.space_group_name_H-M   'P 1'
#
loop_
_entity.id
_entity.type
_entity.pdbx_description
1 polymer ?
#
loop_
_entity_poly.entity_id
_entity_poly.type
_entity_poly.pdbx_seq_one_letter_code
_entity_poly.pdbx_strand_id
1 'polypeptide(L)'
;MPPSKQPSTPVNSSNGEGGTYPTDYPTHSNNTSTTNVTADENGFAKTFTPTSQPLSLANQQSDAMLLEGDGDEPSDCLMDTSPVTVRELRGWKIFGFATEGYSALAISVFFPIILEHLASSQGFETSSTKPGQGPLLPCNISATSYSCSISINNSWVDTTSFVFYATTISVFIQFLLFINLGALADHGGNRKNFLVGFAVTTSLLAICTLFVTSNNLLWLATIIFMISNITYCASYVFFYAWVPLLTRYHPQVIAAHEDGLPYEEYYHVYDKVANLVSSQGFLWGYFSAVIQLIIGAGIFIVMGSGAHYSLPDVYPLQIGIAVSGVWTLVFLPFTYSWLKPRPGSPLPAGENVFLFSIKKLGRTLCKVRQLGQLFIFLFAWFIYSDGFTTIIAVAILFFRTDLGVDTTSLLIAAIIAPLFAGIGCFVWNEIQLYFKLSTKVILMIQAFMYCVLCSYGILGFFTKPGTFGLRSGVEIFPLAAYHGFLLGATQSSCRVLFSELLPPGYESEFFHFMKLPTKALLGLAH
;
A
#
# COMPACT_ATOMS: atom_id res chain seq x y z
N MET A 1 -52.31 36.45 14.74
CA MET A 1 -52.59 37.18 16.00
C MET A 1 -51.63 36.64 17.04
N PRO A 2 -50.80 37.47 17.65
CA PRO A 2 -49.96 37.18 18.82
C PRO A 2 -50.70 37.59 20.11
N PRO A 3 -50.20 37.59 21.35
CA PRO A 3 -48.85 37.97 21.79
C PRO A 3 -48.26 37.13 22.97
N SER A 4 -46.95 37.13 23.11
CA SER A 4 -46.10 37.89 24.06
C SER A 4 -46.14 37.47 25.53
N LYS A 5 -44.99 37.14 26.12
CA LYS A 5 -44.24 37.93 27.10
C LYS A 5 -43.11 37.16 27.79
N GLN A 6 -41.91 37.65 27.64
CA GLN A 6 -40.91 37.72 28.72
C GLN A 6 -41.32 38.86 29.69
N PRO A 7 -40.69 39.15 30.85
CA PRO A 7 -39.37 38.74 31.39
C PRO A 7 -39.39 38.58 32.94
N SER A 8 -38.25 38.26 33.55
CA SER A 8 -37.60 39.08 34.62
C SER A 8 -36.72 38.26 35.57
N THR A 9 -35.48 38.61 35.63
CA THR A 9 -34.60 38.52 36.81
C THR A 9 -35.03 39.60 37.84
N PRO A 10 -34.68 39.52 39.17
CA PRO A 10 -33.35 39.80 39.66
C PRO A 10 -32.89 39.13 41.00
N VAL A 11 -31.59 39.00 41.19
CA VAL A 11 -30.70 39.66 42.19
C VAL A 11 -30.74 39.26 43.69
N ASN A 12 -29.51 38.90 44.17
CA ASN A 12 -28.87 39.07 45.49
C ASN A 12 -29.40 38.28 46.70
N SER A 13 -28.57 37.70 47.53
CA SER A 13 -27.38 38.13 48.27
C SER A 13 -27.00 37.08 49.33
N SER A 14 -25.72 36.87 49.48
CA SER A 14 -24.86 37.07 50.67
C SER A 14 -24.69 35.96 51.69
N ASN A 15 -23.42 35.85 52.08
CA ASN A 15 -22.82 35.35 53.33
C ASN A 15 -22.75 33.83 53.50
N GLY A 16 -21.60 33.19 53.82
CA GLY A 16 -20.36 33.62 54.46
C GLY A 16 -19.87 32.44 55.29
N GLU A 17 -18.61 32.40 55.59
CA GLU A 17 -17.88 31.45 56.47
C GLU A 17 -17.32 30.23 55.74
N GLY A 18 -16.03 30.03 55.60
CA GLY A 18 -14.98 30.14 56.61
C GLY A 18 -14.48 28.72 56.94
N GLY A 19 -13.46 28.24 56.28
CA GLY A 19 -12.89 26.94 56.59
C GLY A 19 -11.46 26.83 56.02
N THR A 20 -10.53 26.98 56.91
CA THR A 20 -9.08 26.98 56.79
C THR A 20 -8.49 25.72 56.22
N TYR A 21 -7.52 25.88 55.33
CA TYR A 21 -6.55 24.86 54.90
C TYR A 21 -5.47 24.64 55.95
N PRO A 22 -4.89 23.45 56.10
CA PRO A 22 -3.53 23.25 56.52
C PRO A 22 -2.63 22.88 55.36
N THR A 23 -1.63 23.72 55.16
CA THR A 23 -0.38 23.45 54.47
C THR A 23 0.46 22.50 55.28
N ASP A 24 0.92 21.39 54.66
CA ASP A 24 2.15 20.75 55.05
C ASP A 24 2.81 20.04 53.84
N TYR A 25 3.87 20.64 53.36
CA TYR A 25 4.88 19.98 52.54
C TYR A 25 5.99 19.42 53.44
N PRO A 26 6.50 18.23 53.22
CA PRO A 26 7.83 17.89 53.64
C PRO A 26 8.81 17.91 52.47
N THR A 27 9.75 18.83 52.58
CA THR A 27 11.06 18.83 51.92
C THR A 27 11.89 17.65 52.41
N HIS A 28 12.41 16.82 51.49
CA HIS A 28 13.59 15.99 51.72
C HIS A 28 14.52 16.07 50.52
N SER A 29 15.55 16.80 50.69
CA SER A 29 17.01 16.63 50.76
C SER A 29 17.63 15.54 49.87
N ASN A 30 18.54 16.04 49.03
CA ASN A 30 19.60 15.36 48.31
C ASN A 30 20.29 14.26 49.14
N ASN A 31 20.49 13.09 48.51
CA ASN A 31 21.65 12.27 48.83
C ASN A 31 22.24 11.65 47.55
N THR A 32 23.37 12.23 47.17
CA THR A 32 24.41 11.65 46.34
C THR A 32 24.99 10.42 47.01
N SER A 33 24.97 9.28 46.32
CA SER A 33 25.86 8.16 46.62
C SER A 33 26.58 7.71 45.36
N THR A 34 27.79 8.21 45.23
CA THR A 34 28.87 7.66 44.42
C THR A 34 29.23 6.26 44.93
N THR A 35 29.11 5.26 44.08
CA THR A 35 29.84 4.00 44.27
C THR A 35 30.76 3.78 43.07
N ASN A 36 32.05 4.01 43.35
CA ASN A 36 33.16 3.51 42.57
C ASN A 36 33.18 2.00 42.63
N VAL A 37 33.20 1.30 41.50
CA VAL A 37 33.60 -0.09 41.38
C VAL A 37 34.77 -0.15 40.40
N THR A 38 35.90 -0.53 40.97
CA THR A 38 37.18 -0.80 40.34
C THR A 38 37.07 -2.00 39.39
N ALA A 39 37.81 -1.92 38.29
CA ALA A 39 38.03 -2.96 37.31
C ALA A 39 38.66 -4.23 37.95
N ASP A 40 38.23 -5.39 37.47
CA ASP A 40 39.01 -6.60 37.56
C ASP A 40 39.00 -7.36 36.22
N GLU A 41 40.20 -7.76 35.83
CA GLU A 41 40.53 -8.49 34.62
C GLU A 41 40.00 -9.94 34.73
N ASN A 42 39.07 -10.34 33.85
CA ASN A 42 39.09 -11.62 33.14
C ASN A 42 37.80 -11.87 32.40
N GLY A 43 37.99 -12.28 31.15
CA GLY A 43 37.08 -12.35 30.05
C GLY A 43 35.73 -13.08 30.20
N PHE A 44 34.91 -12.77 29.20
CA PHE A 44 33.66 -13.42 28.80
C PHE A 44 32.43 -13.25 29.72
N ALA A 45 31.65 -12.23 29.38
CA ALA A 45 30.17 -12.27 29.22
C ALA A 45 29.68 -10.86 28.83
N LYS A 46 29.66 -10.52 27.55
CA LYS A 46 28.86 -9.37 27.09
C LYS A 46 27.39 -9.77 27.16
N THR A 47 26.74 -9.44 28.27
CA THR A 47 25.30 -9.34 28.35
C THR A 47 24.85 -8.22 27.42
N PHE A 48 24.20 -8.56 26.35
CA PHE A 48 23.48 -7.62 25.49
C PHE A 48 22.31 -7.04 26.29
N THR A 49 22.49 -5.92 26.94
CA THR A 49 21.38 -5.06 27.35
C THR A 49 20.84 -4.38 26.09
N PRO A 50 19.55 -4.53 25.76
CA PRO A 50 18.97 -3.78 24.64
C PRO A 50 18.76 -2.34 25.09
N THR A 51 19.75 -1.48 24.83
CA THR A 51 19.59 -0.04 24.92
C THR A 51 18.91 0.45 23.64
N SER A 52 17.64 0.14 23.49
CA SER A 52 16.77 0.84 22.57
C SER A 52 16.11 1.96 23.36
N GLN A 53 16.77 3.11 23.48
CA GLN A 53 16.02 4.34 23.78
C GLN A 53 15.06 4.58 22.61
N PRO A 54 13.74 4.71 22.84
CA PRO A 54 12.83 5.14 21.81
C PRO A 54 13.23 6.57 21.39
N LEU A 55 13.31 6.81 20.08
CA LEU A 55 13.53 8.13 19.54
C LEU A 55 12.44 9.05 20.10
N SER A 56 12.83 10.04 20.91
CA SER A 56 11.91 11.03 21.45
C SER A 56 11.34 11.88 20.32
N LEU A 57 10.10 12.35 20.46
CA LEU A 57 9.51 13.34 19.55
C LEU A 57 10.40 14.58 19.38
N ALA A 58 11.17 14.93 20.42
CA ALA A 58 12.20 15.96 20.37
C ALA A 58 13.32 15.61 19.37
N ASN A 59 13.70 14.33 19.22
CA ASN A 59 14.64 13.89 18.19
C ASN A 59 14.00 13.89 16.79
N GLN A 60 12.71 13.56 16.68
CA GLN A 60 12.01 13.68 15.40
C GLN A 60 11.84 15.13 14.95
N GLN A 61 11.60 16.06 15.88
CA GLN A 61 11.62 17.49 15.58
C GLN A 61 13.05 17.99 15.27
N SER A 62 14.07 17.53 15.98
CA SER A 62 15.45 17.85 15.65
C SER A 62 15.92 17.22 14.34
N ASP A 63 15.45 16.00 14.01
CA ASP A 63 15.73 15.35 12.74
C ASP A 63 15.00 16.01 11.57
N ALA A 64 13.77 16.51 11.78
CA ALA A 64 13.09 17.37 10.83
C ALA A 64 13.80 18.71 10.64
N MET A 65 14.27 19.32 11.74
CA MET A 65 15.06 20.56 11.74
C MET A 65 16.43 20.38 11.06
N LEU A 66 17.05 19.17 11.16
CA LEU A 66 18.29 18.83 10.45
C LEU A 66 18.07 18.64 8.94
N LEU A 67 16.83 18.33 8.51
CA LEU A 67 16.46 18.29 7.10
C LEU A 67 16.20 19.70 6.53
N GLU A 68 15.85 20.66 7.36
CA GLU A 68 15.59 22.06 7.00
C GLU A 68 16.85 22.97 7.04
N GLY A 69 18.03 22.45 7.42
CA GLY A 69 19.24 23.26 7.57
C GLY A 69 19.76 23.86 6.27
N ASP A 70 19.37 25.06 5.99
CA ASP A 70 20.05 26.28 5.58
C ASP A 70 19.03 27.38 5.25
N GLY A 71 18.82 28.31 6.19
CA GLY A 71 18.47 29.68 5.87
C GLY A 71 17.03 30.11 5.69
N ASP A 72 16.05 29.22 5.72
CA ASP A 72 14.64 29.64 5.71
C ASP A 72 13.99 29.22 7.05
N GLU A 73 13.79 30.21 7.94
CA GLU A 73 12.84 30.03 9.05
C GLU A 73 11.52 29.50 8.49
N PRO A 74 10.88 28.50 9.13
CA PRO A 74 9.55 28.09 8.73
C PRO A 74 8.63 29.30 8.90
N SER A 75 8.39 30.00 7.79
CA SER A 75 7.30 30.96 7.77
C SER A 75 6.07 30.23 8.28
N ASP A 76 5.38 30.78 9.27
CA ASP A 76 4.11 30.37 9.86
C ASP A 76 3.01 30.22 8.78
N CYS A 77 3.25 29.42 7.77
CA CYS A 77 2.44 29.30 6.59
C CYS A 77 1.48 28.13 6.77
N LEU A 78 0.30 28.45 7.36
CA LEU A 78 -1.02 27.84 7.07
C LEU A 78 -1.07 26.31 6.93
N MET A 79 -0.34 25.54 7.75
CA MET A 79 -0.69 24.14 7.94
C MET A 79 -2.07 24.11 8.62
N ASP A 80 -3.05 23.50 7.96
CA ASP A 80 -4.37 23.31 8.57
C ASP A 80 -4.26 22.29 9.71
N THR A 81 -4.08 22.79 10.92
CA THR A 81 -3.98 22.02 12.18
C THR A 81 -5.33 21.59 12.71
N SER A 82 -6.43 21.90 12.01
CA SER A 82 -7.78 21.57 12.49
C SER A 82 -7.95 20.06 12.69
N PRO A 83 -8.69 19.64 13.74
CA PRO A 83 -8.96 18.23 13.99
C PRO A 83 -9.60 17.52 12.79
N VAL A 84 -9.20 16.29 12.56
CA VAL A 84 -9.75 15.44 11.51
C VAL A 84 -11.20 15.11 11.82
N THR A 85 -12.08 15.35 10.86
CA THR A 85 -13.51 15.05 11.01
C THR A 85 -13.82 13.61 10.58
N VAL A 86 -14.89 13.03 11.12
CA VAL A 86 -15.42 11.72 10.71
C VAL A 86 -15.72 11.70 9.20
N ARG A 87 -16.16 12.83 8.63
CA ARG A 87 -16.44 12.97 7.19
C ARG A 87 -15.16 12.86 6.36
N GLU A 88 -14.08 13.47 6.82
CA GLU A 88 -12.75 13.39 6.17
C GLU A 88 -12.21 11.95 6.17
N LEU A 89 -12.29 11.25 7.31
CA LEU A 89 -11.92 9.84 7.42
C LEU A 89 -12.76 8.96 6.48
N ARG A 90 -14.07 9.22 6.36
CA ARG A 90 -14.91 8.50 5.39
C ARG A 90 -14.48 8.78 3.95
N GLY A 91 -14.16 10.03 3.62
CA GLY A 91 -13.67 10.40 2.28
C GLY A 91 -12.39 9.65 1.90
N TRP A 92 -11.47 9.49 2.84
CA TRP A 92 -10.24 8.72 2.64
C TRP A 92 -10.52 7.21 2.47
N LYS A 93 -11.37 6.62 3.32
CA LYS A 93 -11.77 5.20 3.19
C LYS A 93 -12.48 4.90 1.88
N ILE A 94 -13.36 5.79 1.42
CA ILE A 94 -14.07 5.65 0.15
C ILE A 94 -13.09 5.68 -1.03
N PHE A 95 -11.96 6.37 -0.96
CA PHE A 95 -10.94 6.29 -1.98
C PHE A 95 -10.39 4.86 -2.13
N GLY A 96 -10.04 4.21 -1.01
CA GLY A 96 -9.62 2.80 -1.02
C GLY A 96 -10.71 1.89 -1.60
N PHE A 97 -11.97 2.09 -1.19
CA PHE A 97 -13.13 1.35 -1.73
C PHE A 97 -13.35 1.60 -3.23
N ALA A 98 -13.10 2.80 -3.71
CA ALA A 98 -13.23 3.13 -5.13
C ALA A 98 -12.17 2.45 -5.99
N THR A 99 -10.92 2.36 -5.53
CA THR A 99 -9.76 2.11 -6.39
C THR A 99 -9.08 0.76 -6.20
N GLU A 100 -9.16 0.12 -5.01
CA GLU A 100 -8.44 -1.13 -4.73
C GLU A 100 -8.95 -2.30 -5.58
N GLY A 101 -10.25 -2.36 -5.86
CA GLY A 101 -10.82 -3.40 -6.70
C GLY A 101 -10.29 -3.37 -8.13
N TYR A 102 -9.96 -2.19 -8.66
CA TYR A 102 -9.30 -2.06 -9.95
C TYR A 102 -7.90 -2.72 -9.96
N SER A 103 -7.14 -2.58 -8.89
CA SER A 103 -5.84 -3.24 -8.77
C SER A 103 -5.96 -4.76 -8.77
N ALA A 104 -6.89 -5.27 -7.97
CA ALA A 104 -7.08 -6.71 -7.82
C ALA A 104 -7.62 -7.36 -9.10
N LEU A 105 -8.60 -6.73 -9.74
CA LEU A 105 -9.24 -7.26 -10.94
C LEU A 105 -8.40 -6.97 -12.20
N ALA A 106 -8.16 -5.69 -12.49
CA ALA A 106 -7.60 -5.26 -13.76
C ALA A 106 -6.09 -5.48 -13.83
N ILE A 107 -5.32 -4.90 -12.89
CA ILE A 107 -3.86 -4.92 -12.96
C ILE A 107 -3.31 -6.33 -12.70
N SER A 108 -3.88 -7.03 -11.71
CA SER A 108 -3.31 -8.31 -11.26
C SER A 108 -3.80 -9.51 -12.06
N VAL A 109 -5.00 -9.45 -12.67
CA VAL A 109 -5.61 -10.61 -13.34
C VAL A 109 -5.91 -10.33 -14.80
N PHE A 110 -6.74 -9.35 -15.13
CA PHE A 110 -7.30 -9.24 -16.48
C PHE A 110 -6.32 -8.69 -17.51
N PHE A 111 -5.54 -7.65 -17.20
CA PHE A 111 -4.54 -7.12 -18.14
C PHE A 111 -3.46 -8.13 -18.52
N PRO A 112 -2.85 -8.88 -17.59
CA PRO A 112 -1.93 -9.95 -17.95
C PRO A 112 -2.52 -10.97 -18.92
N ILE A 113 -3.75 -11.41 -18.68
CA ILE A 113 -4.45 -12.39 -19.56
C ILE A 113 -4.72 -11.76 -20.93
N ILE A 114 -5.21 -10.52 -20.99
CA ILE A 114 -5.51 -9.83 -22.26
C ILE A 114 -4.22 -9.65 -23.09
N LEU A 115 -3.15 -9.17 -22.47
CA LEU A 115 -1.90 -8.91 -23.19
C LEU A 115 -1.24 -10.19 -23.69
N GLU A 116 -1.24 -11.24 -22.86
CA GLU A 116 -0.71 -12.55 -23.25
C GLU A 116 -1.52 -13.14 -24.41
N HIS A 117 -2.85 -13.11 -24.34
CA HIS A 117 -3.72 -13.61 -25.38
C HIS A 117 -3.57 -12.84 -26.71
N LEU A 118 -3.53 -11.49 -26.65
CA LEU A 118 -3.32 -10.66 -27.84
C LEU A 118 -1.94 -10.87 -28.43
N ALA A 119 -0.90 -11.07 -27.63
CA ALA A 119 0.45 -11.38 -28.10
C ALA A 119 0.49 -12.78 -28.75
N SER A 120 -0.13 -13.77 -28.13
CA SER A 120 -0.18 -15.15 -28.65
C SER A 120 -0.98 -15.23 -29.95
N SER A 121 -2.03 -14.41 -30.10
CA SER A 121 -2.84 -14.37 -31.34
C SER A 121 -2.06 -13.85 -32.56
N GLN A 122 -0.97 -13.12 -32.35
CA GLN A 122 -0.06 -12.60 -33.39
C GLN A 122 1.26 -13.38 -33.42
N GLY A 123 1.45 -14.32 -32.49
CA GLY A 123 2.68 -15.07 -32.29
C GLY A 123 2.76 -16.35 -33.11
N PHE A 124 3.93 -16.98 -33.00
CA PHE A 124 4.23 -18.28 -33.59
C PHE A 124 4.62 -19.26 -32.49
N GLU A 125 4.45 -20.56 -32.75
CA GLU A 125 4.89 -21.58 -31.80
C GLU A 125 6.38 -21.45 -31.53
N THR A 126 6.77 -21.39 -30.25
CA THR A 126 8.18 -21.24 -29.83
C THR A 126 9.08 -22.34 -30.38
N SER A 127 8.53 -23.53 -30.59
CA SER A 127 9.21 -24.64 -31.25
C SER A 127 9.64 -24.32 -32.68
N SER A 128 8.83 -23.56 -33.43
CA SER A 128 9.08 -23.21 -34.84
C SER A 128 9.99 -22.00 -35.03
N THR A 129 10.22 -21.20 -33.98
CA THR A 129 11.05 -19.97 -34.06
C THR A 129 12.55 -20.22 -33.91
N LYS A 130 12.96 -21.44 -33.59
CA LYS A 130 14.40 -21.79 -33.46
C LYS A 130 15.06 -21.91 -34.83
N PRO A 131 16.30 -21.44 -34.99
CA PRO A 131 17.04 -21.54 -36.27
C PRO A 131 17.14 -23.01 -36.73
N GLY A 132 16.76 -23.27 -37.98
CA GLY A 132 16.85 -24.61 -38.61
C GLY A 132 15.63 -25.51 -38.44
N GLN A 133 14.57 -25.02 -37.83
CA GLN A 133 13.27 -25.74 -37.77
C GLN A 133 12.30 -25.13 -38.76
N GLY A 134 11.90 -25.84 -39.78
CA GLY A 134 10.82 -25.66 -40.75
C GLY A 134 10.11 -24.30 -40.90
N PRO A 135 8.95 -24.21 -41.54
CA PRO A 135 8.19 -23.00 -41.66
C PRO A 135 7.59 -22.56 -40.29
N LEU A 136 7.48 -21.25 -40.07
CA LEU A 136 6.84 -20.68 -38.87
C LEU A 136 5.38 -21.14 -38.75
N LEU A 137 5.06 -21.78 -37.66
CA LEU A 137 3.70 -22.24 -37.36
C LEU A 137 2.96 -21.21 -36.52
N PRO A 138 1.75 -20.76 -36.92
CA PRO A 138 0.93 -19.86 -36.10
C PRO A 138 0.66 -20.47 -34.73
N CYS A 139 0.59 -19.65 -33.70
CA CYS A 139 0.28 -20.10 -32.36
C CYS A 139 -1.13 -20.69 -32.24
N ASN A 140 -1.24 -21.90 -31.72
CA ASN A 140 -2.54 -22.55 -31.46
C ASN A 140 -3.06 -22.21 -30.07
N ILE A 141 -3.78 -21.09 -29.97
CA ILE A 141 -4.35 -20.57 -28.72
C ILE A 141 -5.42 -21.51 -28.14
N SER A 142 -6.05 -22.35 -28.97
CA SER A 142 -7.10 -23.30 -28.54
C SER A 142 -6.55 -24.55 -27.87
N ALA A 143 -5.22 -24.75 -27.85
CA ALA A 143 -4.60 -25.88 -27.18
C ALA A 143 -4.63 -25.70 -25.65
N THR A 144 -4.73 -26.79 -24.91
CA THR A 144 -4.76 -26.79 -23.42
C THR A 144 -3.46 -26.24 -22.82
N SER A 145 -2.33 -26.40 -23.54
CA SER A 145 -1.05 -25.81 -23.22
C SER A 145 -0.37 -25.35 -24.50
N TYR A 146 0.05 -24.10 -24.57
CA TYR A 146 0.76 -23.57 -25.72
C TYR A 146 1.94 -22.72 -25.24
N SER A 147 2.99 -22.67 -26.04
CA SER A 147 4.14 -21.79 -25.84
C SER A 147 4.35 -21.02 -27.12
N CYS A 148 4.16 -19.71 -27.06
CA CYS A 148 4.17 -18.84 -28.22
C CYS A 148 5.21 -17.74 -28.06
N SER A 149 5.77 -17.32 -29.18
CA SER A 149 6.72 -16.22 -29.24
C SER A 149 6.29 -15.20 -30.28
N ILE A 150 6.45 -13.92 -29.96
CA ILE A 150 6.21 -12.79 -30.85
C ILE A 150 7.53 -12.19 -31.31
N SER A 151 7.63 -11.77 -32.56
CA SER A 151 8.81 -11.08 -33.08
C SER A 151 8.76 -9.60 -32.76
N ILE A 152 9.71 -9.10 -32.01
CA ILE A 152 9.90 -7.68 -31.69
C ILE A 152 11.28 -7.27 -32.15
N ASN A 153 11.37 -6.38 -33.12
CA ASN A 153 12.64 -5.87 -33.64
C ASN A 153 13.66 -6.98 -33.97
N ASN A 154 13.22 -8.00 -34.72
CA ASN A 154 14.03 -9.19 -35.12
C ASN A 154 14.45 -10.14 -33.96
N SER A 155 13.95 -9.93 -32.78
CA SER A 155 14.16 -10.81 -31.62
C SER A 155 12.87 -11.55 -31.27
N TRP A 156 12.98 -12.84 -30.99
CA TRP A 156 11.83 -13.65 -30.52
C TRP A 156 11.68 -13.49 -29.00
N VAL A 157 10.50 -13.08 -28.57
CA VAL A 157 10.14 -12.88 -27.18
C VAL A 157 8.94 -13.77 -26.87
N ASP A 158 9.04 -14.56 -25.81
CA ASP A 158 7.92 -15.35 -25.32
C ASP A 158 6.76 -14.44 -24.89
N THR A 159 5.52 -14.85 -25.21
CA THR A 159 4.33 -14.01 -24.99
C THR A 159 4.05 -13.74 -23.51
N THR A 160 4.40 -14.70 -22.65
CA THR A 160 4.33 -14.50 -21.19
C THR A 160 5.38 -13.49 -20.72
N SER A 161 6.62 -13.60 -21.23
CA SER A 161 7.69 -12.65 -20.91
C SER A 161 7.40 -11.24 -21.40
N PHE A 162 6.65 -11.06 -22.50
CA PHE A 162 6.23 -9.77 -23.00
C PHE A 162 5.42 -8.96 -21.95
N VAL A 163 4.52 -9.63 -21.23
CA VAL A 163 3.72 -9.00 -20.15
C VAL A 163 4.61 -8.51 -19.01
N PHE A 164 5.62 -9.32 -18.66
CA PHE A 164 6.58 -8.92 -17.61
C PHE A 164 7.45 -7.74 -18.06
N TYR A 165 7.89 -7.70 -19.31
CA TYR A 165 8.64 -6.54 -19.84
C TYR A 165 7.79 -5.27 -19.82
N ALA A 166 6.51 -5.32 -20.24
CA ALA A 166 5.61 -4.19 -20.17
C ALA A 166 5.43 -3.68 -18.72
N THR A 167 5.31 -4.60 -17.77
CA THR A 167 5.22 -4.27 -16.33
C THR A 167 6.52 -3.63 -15.84
N THR A 168 7.68 -4.20 -16.17
CA THR A 168 9.01 -3.69 -15.77
C THR A 168 9.27 -2.29 -16.29
N ILE A 169 8.96 -2.04 -17.57
CA ILE A 169 9.06 -0.70 -18.17
C ILE A 169 8.15 0.29 -17.46
N SER A 170 6.92 -0.11 -17.13
CA SER A 170 6.01 0.72 -16.35
C SER A 170 6.58 1.11 -15.00
N VAL A 171 7.20 0.16 -14.28
CA VAL A 171 7.83 0.40 -12.98
C VAL A 171 9.04 1.32 -13.10
N PHE A 172 9.84 1.17 -14.15
CA PHE A 172 10.96 2.07 -14.39
C PHE A 172 10.51 3.51 -14.65
N ILE A 173 9.48 3.69 -15.47
CA ILE A 173 8.88 5.01 -15.72
C ILE A 173 8.27 5.58 -14.42
N GLN A 174 7.59 4.75 -13.62
CA GLN A 174 7.08 5.13 -12.30
C GLN A 174 8.21 5.68 -11.42
N PHE A 175 9.35 5.00 -11.38
CA PHE A 175 10.51 5.44 -10.61
C PHE A 175 10.93 6.88 -10.97
N LEU A 176 11.11 7.17 -12.24
CA LEU A 176 11.52 8.49 -12.70
C LEU A 176 10.43 9.56 -12.44
N LEU A 177 9.17 9.20 -12.68
CA LEU A 177 8.04 10.12 -12.49
C LEU A 177 7.84 10.48 -11.02
N PHE A 178 7.94 9.50 -10.17
CA PHE A 178 7.61 9.64 -8.77
C PHE A 178 8.65 10.45 -8.00
N ILE A 179 9.91 10.46 -8.34
CA ILE A 179 10.92 11.36 -7.78
C ILE A 179 10.46 12.83 -7.89
N ASN A 180 9.84 13.18 -9.00
CA ASN A 180 9.36 14.55 -9.23
C ASN A 180 8.03 14.83 -8.55
N LEU A 181 7.10 13.87 -8.60
CA LEU A 181 5.77 14.02 -8.01
C LEU A 181 5.78 14.08 -6.49
N GLY A 182 6.67 13.34 -5.82
CA GLY A 182 6.76 13.32 -4.36
C GLY A 182 7.04 14.70 -3.79
N ALA A 183 8.08 15.36 -4.28
CA ALA A 183 8.43 16.70 -3.83
C ALA A 183 7.34 17.75 -4.13
N LEU A 184 6.70 17.64 -5.32
CA LEU A 184 5.59 18.52 -5.69
C LEU A 184 4.36 18.32 -4.82
N ALA A 185 4.13 17.10 -4.37
CA ALA A 185 2.99 16.75 -3.53
C ALA A 185 3.11 17.21 -2.07
N ASP A 186 4.34 17.24 -1.57
CA ASP A 186 4.60 17.68 -0.19
C ASP A 186 4.58 19.20 -0.06
N HIS A 187 4.69 19.93 -1.18
CA HIS A 187 4.61 21.38 -1.22
C HIS A 187 3.28 21.86 -1.84
N GLY A 188 2.69 22.88 -1.23
CA GLY A 188 1.44 23.49 -1.71
C GLY A 188 0.18 22.68 -1.40
N GLY A 189 -0.97 23.09 -1.99
CA GLY A 189 -2.30 22.55 -1.71
C GLY A 189 -2.78 21.43 -2.66
N ASN A 190 -1.93 20.94 -3.57
CA ASN A 190 -2.38 20.11 -4.70
C ASN A 190 -2.44 18.60 -4.43
N ARG A 191 -2.02 18.14 -3.25
CA ARG A 191 -2.01 16.70 -2.87
C ARG A 191 -3.33 15.99 -3.18
N LYS A 192 -4.46 16.61 -2.80
CA LYS A 192 -5.81 16.09 -3.08
C LYS A 192 -6.13 16.04 -4.58
N ASN A 193 -5.77 17.08 -5.32
CA ASN A 193 -6.03 17.15 -6.75
C ASN A 193 -5.21 16.11 -7.53
N PHE A 194 -3.97 15.86 -7.14
CA PHE A 194 -3.16 14.77 -7.70
C PHE A 194 -3.74 13.40 -7.37
N LEU A 195 -4.14 13.15 -6.11
CA LEU A 195 -4.79 11.92 -5.71
C LEU A 195 -5.96 11.57 -6.62
N VAL A 196 -6.90 12.52 -6.75
CA VAL A 196 -8.13 12.31 -7.52
C VAL A 196 -7.86 12.37 -9.03
N GLY A 197 -7.01 13.27 -9.51
CA GLY A 197 -6.67 13.40 -10.92
C GLY A 197 -6.05 12.14 -11.50
N PHE A 198 -5.09 11.53 -10.81
CA PHE A 198 -4.51 10.24 -11.24
C PHE A 198 -5.52 9.11 -11.22
N ALA A 199 -6.39 9.05 -10.22
CA ALA A 199 -7.44 8.04 -10.15
C ALA A 199 -8.48 8.20 -11.28
N VAL A 200 -8.86 9.43 -11.63
CA VAL A 200 -9.72 9.72 -12.80
C VAL A 200 -9.04 9.28 -14.09
N THR A 201 -7.76 9.59 -14.26
CA THR A 201 -6.99 9.18 -15.46
C THR A 201 -6.95 7.67 -15.58
N THR A 202 -6.67 6.96 -14.48
CA THR A 202 -6.70 5.49 -14.45
C THR A 202 -8.07 4.95 -14.87
N SER A 203 -9.14 5.53 -14.36
CA SER A 203 -10.51 5.10 -14.64
C SER A 203 -10.91 5.33 -16.11
N LEU A 204 -10.50 6.46 -16.67
CA LEU A 204 -10.73 6.73 -18.09
C LEU A 204 -9.96 5.77 -18.99
N LEU A 205 -8.71 5.46 -18.65
CA LEU A 205 -7.92 4.46 -19.36
C LEU A 205 -8.53 3.05 -19.24
N ALA A 206 -9.10 2.71 -18.07
CA ALA A 206 -9.84 1.47 -17.90
C ALA A 206 -11.03 1.36 -18.85
N ILE A 207 -11.77 2.44 -19.06
CA ILE A 207 -12.87 2.49 -20.04
C ILE A 207 -12.33 2.45 -21.48
N CYS A 208 -11.17 3.07 -21.74
CA CYS A 208 -10.53 3.05 -23.06
C CYS A 208 -10.09 1.64 -23.49
N THR A 209 -9.99 0.66 -22.59
CA THR A 209 -9.71 -0.73 -22.98
C THR A 209 -10.77 -1.30 -23.95
N LEU A 210 -12.01 -0.78 -23.92
CA LEU A 210 -13.07 -1.19 -24.82
C LEU A 210 -12.80 -0.85 -26.31
N PHE A 211 -11.87 0.07 -26.58
CA PHE A 211 -11.44 0.40 -27.95
C PHE A 211 -10.49 -0.63 -28.55
N VAL A 212 -10.00 -1.60 -27.77
CA VAL A 212 -9.18 -2.71 -28.26
C VAL A 212 -10.11 -3.77 -28.85
N THR A 213 -10.63 -3.51 -30.05
CA THR A 213 -11.62 -4.33 -30.74
C THR A 213 -11.00 -5.37 -31.68
N SER A 214 -9.70 -5.40 -31.83
CA SER A 214 -8.99 -6.32 -32.74
C SER A 214 -7.69 -6.81 -32.11
N ASN A 215 -7.33 -8.04 -32.42
CA ASN A 215 -6.04 -8.63 -31.96
C ASN A 215 -4.82 -7.82 -32.44
N ASN A 216 -4.94 -7.08 -33.57
CA ASN A 216 -3.87 -6.24 -34.09
C ASN A 216 -3.54 -5.02 -33.22
N LEU A 217 -4.40 -4.72 -32.23
CA LEU A 217 -4.24 -3.57 -31.33
C LEU A 217 -3.46 -3.90 -30.05
N LEU A 218 -2.59 -4.91 -30.08
CA LEU A 218 -1.72 -5.30 -28.94
C LEU A 218 -0.96 -4.10 -28.35
N TRP A 219 -0.36 -3.27 -29.23
CA TRP A 219 0.42 -2.11 -28.77
C TRP A 219 -0.45 -1.05 -28.09
N LEU A 220 -1.68 -0.86 -28.57
CA LEU A 220 -2.64 0.04 -27.90
C LEU A 220 -3.01 -0.50 -26.51
N ALA A 221 -3.31 -1.79 -26.40
CA ALA A 221 -3.60 -2.43 -25.13
C ALA A 221 -2.41 -2.32 -24.16
N THR A 222 -1.19 -2.51 -24.66
CA THR A 222 0.04 -2.40 -23.85
C THR A 222 0.24 -0.97 -23.35
N ILE A 223 0.06 0.04 -24.18
CA ILE A 223 0.18 1.46 -23.80
C ILE A 223 -0.88 1.82 -22.75
N ILE A 224 -2.14 1.41 -22.96
CA ILE A 224 -3.22 1.62 -21.99
C ILE A 224 -2.86 0.99 -20.65
N PHE A 225 -2.40 -0.26 -20.65
CA PHE A 225 -1.96 -0.95 -19.44
C PHE A 225 -0.84 -0.20 -18.72
N MET A 226 0.23 0.17 -19.45
CA MET A 226 1.39 0.85 -18.86
C MET A 226 1.00 2.17 -18.21
N ILE A 227 0.29 3.04 -18.94
CA ILE A 227 -0.11 4.36 -18.41
C ILE A 227 -1.09 4.19 -17.24
N SER A 228 -2.04 3.27 -17.35
CA SER A 228 -2.99 2.94 -16.30
C SER A 228 -2.31 2.44 -15.01
N ASN A 229 -1.31 1.55 -15.14
CA ASN A 229 -0.52 1.08 -14.02
C ASN A 229 0.29 2.21 -13.36
N ILE A 230 0.88 3.11 -14.17
CA ILE A 230 1.63 4.27 -13.69
C ILE A 230 0.71 5.22 -12.90
N THR A 231 -0.44 5.60 -13.47
CA THR A 231 -1.37 6.55 -12.86
C THR A 231 -2.05 5.97 -11.61
N TYR A 232 -2.38 4.69 -11.63
CA TYR A 232 -2.87 3.98 -10.44
C TYR A 232 -1.86 4.04 -9.30
N CYS A 233 -0.61 3.64 -9.57
CA CYS A 233 0.43 3.68 -8.54
C CYS A 233 0.72 5.09 -8.05
N ALA A 234 0.68 6.12 -8.94
CA ALA A 234 0.79 7.51 -8.56
C ALA A 234 -0.30 7.93 -7.56
N SER A 235 -1.56 7.59 -7.83
CA SER A 235 -2.66 7.90 -6.92
C SER A 235 -2.47 7.27 -5.53
N TYR A 236 -1.94 6.05 -5.47
CA TYR A 236 -1.71 5.35 -4.20
C TYR A 236 -0.54 5.89 -3.38
N VAL A 237 0.46 6.53 -3.99
CA VAL A 237 1.50 7.26 -3.25
C VAL A 237 0.85 8.36 -2.41
N PHE A 238 -0.03 9.15 -3.04
CA PHE A 238 -0.75 10.20 -2.32
C PHE A 238 -1.73 9.62 -1.28
N PHE A 239 -2.42 8.54 -1.60
CA PHE A 239 -3.33 7.87 -0.67
C PHE A 239 -2.63 7.46 0.63
N TYR A 240 -1.44 6.86 0.55
CA TYR A 240 -0.69 6.47 1.74
C TYR A 240 -0.09 7.66 2.49
N ALA A 241 0.31 8.71 1.79
CA ALA A 241 0.80 9.94 2.42
C ALA A 241 -0.26 10.66 3.28
N TRP A 242 -1.54 10.31 3.15
CA TRP A 242 -2.61 10.78 4.03
C TRP A 242 -2.62 10.08 5.40
N VAL A 243 -2.08 8.87 5.54
CA VAL A 243 -2.10 8.11 6.81
C VAL A 243 -1.45 8.89 7.96
N PRO A 244 -0.20 9.36 7.86
CA PRO A 244 0.43 10.12 8.94
C PRO A 244 -0.30 11.45 9.23
N LEU A 245 -0.86 12.11 8.21
CA LEU A 245 -1.62 13.35 8.40
C LEU A 245 -2.92 13.12 9.16
N LEU A 246 -3.71 12.12 8.74
CA LEU A 246 -4.97 11.76 9.41
C LEU A 246 -4.73 11.29 10.84
N THR A 247 -3.60 10.63 11.11
CA THR A 247 -3.23 10.20 12.46
C THR A 247 -2.82 11.37 13.33
N ARG A 248 -1.91 12.24 12.86
CA ARG A 248 -1.38 13.37 13.62
C ARG A 248 -2.47 14.34 14.05
N TYR A 249 -3.41 14.63 13.17
CA TYR A 249 -4.52 15.55 13.44
C TYR A 249 -5.80 14.84 13.91
N HIS A 250 -5.71 13.58 14.32
CA HIS A 250 -6.86 12.88 14.92
C HIS A 250 -7.19 13.45 16.30
N PRO A 251 -8.49 13.67 16.64
CA PRO A 251 -8.87 14.28 17.91
C PRO A 251 -8.26 13.62 19.15
N GLN A 252 -8.14 12.29 19.17
CA GLN A 252 -7.53 11.55 20.28
C GLN A 252 -6.03 11.81 20.42
N VAL A 253 -5.31 12.00 19.31
CA VAL A 253 -3.86 12.28 19.32
C VAL A 253 -3.61 13.72 19.73
N ILE A 254 -4.46 14.66 19.26
CA ILE A 254 -4.40 16.08 19.69
C ILE A 254 -4.66 16.18 21.19
N ALA A 255 -5.71 15.55 21.70
CA ALA A 255 -6.02 15.55 23.13
C ALA A 255 -4.88 14.97 23.96
N ALA A 256 -4.30 13.85 23.55
CA ALA A 256 -3.16 13.24 24.24
C ALA A 256 -1.92 14.16 24.28
N HIS A 257 -1.74 14.99 23.25
CA HIS A 257 -0.67 15.98 23.20
C HIS A 257 -0.98 17.19 24.11
N GLU A 258 -2.21 17.70 24.09
CA GLU A 258 -2.68 18.82 24.92
C GLU A 258 -2.69 18.47 26.41
N ASP A 259 -3.04 17.22 26.75
CA ASP A 259 -3.01 16.70 28.13
C ASP A 259 -1.58 16.48 28.66
N GLY A 260 -0.55 16.67 27.82
CA GLY A 260 0.86 16.53 28.19
C GLY A 260 1.23 15.11 28.63
N LEU A 261 0.64 14.09 28.03
CA LEU A 261 0.92 12.69 28.41
C LEU A 261 2.40 12.34 28.28
N PRO A 262 2.93 11.47 29.15
CA PRO A 262 4.28 10.93 28.98
C PRO A 262 4.48 10.34 27.59
N TYR A 263 5.70 10.44 27.05
CA TYR A 263 6.00 10.00 25.68
C TYR A 263 5.50 8.59 25.35
N GLU A 264 5.68 7.63 26.26
CA GLU A 264 5.23 6.23 26.07
C GLU A 264 3.71 6.14 25.92
N GLU A 265 2.94 6.87 26.70
CA GLU A 265 1.48 6.87 26.63
C GLU A 265 0.99 7.61 25.38
N TYR A 266 1.58 8.74 25.03
CA TYR A 266 1.33 9.45 23.78
C TYR A 266 1.60 8.55 22.57
N TYR A 267 2.74 7.85 22.56
CA TYR A 267 3.11 6.93 21.50
C TYR A 267 2.10 5.78 21.35
N HIS A 268 1.60 5.22 22.44
CA HIS A 268 0.55 4.21 22.41
C HIS A 268 -0.77 4.73 21.81
N VAL A 269 -1.16 5.96 22.10
CA VAL A 269 -2.35 6.58 21.49
C VAL A 269 -2.12 6.79 19.99
N TYR A 270 -0.96 7.30 19.61
CA TYR A 270 -0.60 7.53 18.21
C TYR A 270 -0.60 6.21 17.40
N ASP A 271 0.11 5.18 17.88
CA ASP A 271 0.20 3.86 17.22
C ASP A 271 -1.20 3.22 17.08
N LYS A 272 -2.02 3.28 18.14
CA LYS A 272 -3.40 2.80 18.10
C LYS A 272 -4.24 3.48 17.03
N VAL A 273 -4.19 4.81 16.95
CA VAL A 273 -4.97 5.59 15.98
C VAL A 273 -4.45 5.35 14.56
N ALA A 274 -3.14 5.30 14.36
CA ALA A 274 -2.51 5.03 13.07
C ALA A 274 -2.93 3.67 12.51
N ASN A 275 -2.90 2.63 13.34
CA ASN A 275 -3.32 1.29 12.95
C ASN A 275 -4.83 1.23 12.67
N LEU A 276 -5.66 1.90 13.46
CA LEU A 276 -7.10 1.99 13.22
C LEU A 276 -7.41 2.67 11.88
N VAL A 277 -6.76 3.80 11.58
CA VAL A 277 -6.93 4.52 10.31
C VAL A 277 -6.48 3.64 9.16
N SER A 278 -5.26 3.12 9.20
CA SER A 278 -4.69 2.29 8.13
C SER A 278 -5.50 1.03 7.89
N SER A 279 -5.77 0.23 8.92
CA SER A 279 -6.51 -1.05 8.80
C SER A 279 -7.91 -0.87 8.21
N GLN A 280 -8.62 0.20 8.61
CA GLN A 280 -9.94 0.50 8.05
C GLN A 280 -9.88 0.89 6.57
N GLY A 281 -8.85 1.63 6.14
CA GLY A 281 -8.66 1.96 4.73
C GLY A 281 -8.46 0.71 3.87
N PHE A 282 -7.60 -0.20 4.32
CA PHE A 282 -7.37 -1.47 3.64
C PHE A 282 -8.58 -2.41 3.68
N LEU A 283 -9.28 -2.49 4.81
CA LEU A 283 -10.50 -3.29 4.93
C LEU A 283 -11.54 -2.91 3.87
N TRP A 284 -11.84 -1.61 3.73
CA TRP A 284 -12.77 -1.13 2.71
C TRP A 284 -12.26 -1.36 1.29
N GLY A 285 -10.96 -1.25 1.07
CA GLY A 285 -10.31 -1.59 -0.20
C GLY A 285 -10.49 -3.06 -0.57
N TYR A 286 -10.16 -3.98 0.33
CA TYR A 286 -10.32 -5.42 0.07
C TYR A 286 -11.78 -5.83 -0.10
N PHE A 287 -12.70 -5.20 0.63
CA PHE A 287 -14.13 -5.43 0.45
C PHE A 287 -14.58 -5.06 -0.98
N SER A 288 -14.11 -3.92 -1.50
CA SER A 288 -14.32 -3.54 -2.90
C SER A 288 -13.69 -4.52 -3.89
N ALA A 289 -12.48 -5.00 -3.59
CA ALA A 289 -11.79 -5.97 -4.44
C ALA A 289 -12.59 -7.26 -4.60
N VAL A 290 -13.16 -7.78 -3.52
CA VAL A 290 -14.04 -8.97 -3.56
C VAL A 290 -15.26 -8.71 -4.43
N ILE A 291 -15.95 -7.57 -4.24
CA ILE A 291 -17.13 -7.23 -5.04
C ILE A 291 -16.77 -7.14 -6.52
N GLN A 292 -15.71 -6.43 -6.87
CA GLN A 292 -15.32 -6.24 -8.27
C GLN A 292 -14.83 -7.53 -8.92
N LEU A 293 -14.13 -8.41 -8.20
CA LEU A 293 -13.74 -9.73 -8.69
C LEU A 293 -14.95 -10.62 -8.95
N ILE A 294 -15.95 -10.59 -8.08
CA ILE A 294 -17.23 -11.34 -8.29
C ILE A 294 -17.96 -10.80 -9.53
N ILE A 295 -18.05 -9.47 -9.68
CA ILE A 295 -18.69 -8.85 -10.85
C ILE A 295 -17.91 -9.23 -12.12
N GLY A 296 -16.58 -9.10 -12.12
CA GLY A 296 -15.74 -9.41 -13.27
C GLY A 296 -15.79 -10.90 -13.66
N ALA A 297 -15.77 -11.80 -12.69
CA ALA A 297 -15.96 -13.24 -12.92
C ALA A 297 -17.35 -13.54 -13.48
N GLY A 298 -18.39 -12.88 -12.96
CA GLY A 298 -19.75 -13.00 -13.45
C GLY A 298 -19.90 -12.55 -14.91
N ILE A 299 -19.29 -11.40 -15.28
CA ILE A 299 -19.26 -10.91 -16.67
C ILE A 299 -18.57 -11.94 -17.57
N PHE A 300 -17.41 -12.47 -17.14
CA PHE A 300 -16.67 -13.46 -17.91
C PHE A 300 -17.48 -14.75 -18.12
N ILE A 301 -18.13 -15.27 -17.08
CA ILE A 301 -18.95 -16.49 -17.16
C ILE A 301 -20.15 -16.29 -18.08
N VAL A 302 -20.87 -15.18 -17.97
CA VAL A 302 -22.07 -14.91 -18.75
C VAL A 302 -21.75 -14.65 -20.23
N MET A 303 -20.69 -13.90 -20.51
CA MET A 303 -20.33 -13.51 -21.88
C MET A 303 -19.38 -14.50 -22.56
N GLY A 304 -18.51 -15.17 -21.82
CA GLY A 304 -17.54 -16.13 -22.36
C GLY A 304 -18.19 -17.42 -22.89
N SER A 305 -19.38 -17.77 -22.41
CA SER A 305 -20.15 -18.89 -22.91
C SER A 305 -20.91 -18.62 -24.23
N GLY A 306 -20.91 -17.36 -24.69
CA GLY A 306 -21.67 -16.90 -25.86
C GLY A 306 -20.81 -16.44 -27.05
N ALA A 307 -19.66 -17.08 -27.32
CA ALA A 307 -18.66 -16.69 -28.34
C ALA A 307 -19.20 -16.74 -29.79
N HIS A 308 -20.04 -15.78 -30.15
CA HIS A 308 -20.50 -15.56 -31.54
C HIS A 308 -20.34 -14.09 -32.02
N TYR A 309 -19.43 -13.34 -31.44
CA TYR A 309 -19.15 -11.99 -31.89
C TYR A 309 -17.78 -11.93 -32.55
N SER A 310 -17.64 -11.11 -33.60
CA SER A 310 -16.39 -10.79 -34.29
C SER A 310 -15.39 -10.00 -33.41
N LEU A 311 -15.57 -10.03 -32.11
CA LEU A 311 -14.74 -9.38 -31.09
C LEU A 311 -13.70 -10.38 -30.55
N PRO A 312 -12.55 -9.91 -30.05
CA PRO A 312 -11.55 -10.77 -29.43
C PRO A 312 -12.16 -11.60 -28.29
N ASP A 313 -11.71 -12.84 -28.13
CA ASP A 313 -12.16 -13.74 -27.03
C ASP A 313 -11.94 -13.15 -25.63
N VAL A 314 -11.07 -12.14 -25.51
CA VAL A 314 -10.78 -11.41 -24.27
C VAL A 314 -11.71 -10.20 -24.02
N TYR A 315 -12.66 -9.92 -24.91
CA TYR A 315 -13.55 -8.76 -24.78
C TYR A 315 -14.38 -8.75 -23.49
N PRO A 316 -14.86 -9.89 -22.95
CA PRO A 316 -15.51 -9.91 -21.65
C PRO A 316 -14.62 -9.42 -20.50
N LEU A 317 -13.32 -9.70 -20.56
CA LEU A 317 -12.34 -9.19 -19.59
C LEU A 317 -12.17 -7.67 -19.69
N GLN A 318 -12.18 -7.11 -20.91
CA GLN A 318 -12.13 -5.67 -21.16
C GLN A 318 -13.37 -4.97 -20.58
N ILE A 319 -14.56 -5.56 -20.71
CA ILE A 319 -15.77 -5.06 -20.08
C ILE A 319 -15.62 -5.05 -18.56
N GLY A 320 -15.07 -6.11 -17.99
CA GLY A 320 -14.79 -6.17 -16.54
C GLY A 320 -13.88 -5.04 -16.08
N ILE A 321 -12.81 -4.74 -16.83
CA ILE A 321 -11.91 -3.60 -16.56
C ILE A 321 -12.67 -2.27 -16.66
N ALA A 322 -13.47 -2.08 -17.71
CA ALA A 322 -14.24 -0.86 -17.92
C ALA A 322 -15.27 -0.63 -16.79
N VAL A 323 -15.97 -1.67 -16.36
CA VAL A 323 -16.91 -1.62 -15.22
C VAL A 323 -16.17 -1.20 -13.94
N SER A 324 -14.97 -1.72 -13.70
CA SER A 324 -14.13 -1.30 -12.59
C SER A 324 -13.72 0.17 -12.68
N GLY A 325 -13.43 0.68 -13.90
CA GLY A 325 -13.19 2.10 -14.14
C GLY A 325 -14.42 2.97 -13.83
N VAL A 326 -15.61 2.55 -14.29
CA VAL A 326 -16.88 3.23 -13.98
C VAL A 326 -17.15 3.21 -12.47
N TRP A 327 -16.93 2.08 -11.80
CA TRP A 327 -17.03 1.98 -10.34
C TRP A 327 -16.20 3.05 -9.64
N THR A 328 -14.94 3.18 -10.02
CA THR A 328 -14.04 4.19 -9.47
C THR A 328 -14.59 5.61 -9.69
N LEU A 329 -15.04 5.95 -10.91
CA LEU A 329 -15.61 7.27 -11.21
C LEU A 329 -16.87 7.59 -10.42
N VAL A 330 -17.69 6.60 -10.09
CA VAL A 330 -18.91 6.80 -9.28
C VAL A 330 -18.59 7.19 -7.84
N PHE A 331 -17.52 6.62 -7.25
CA PHE A 331 -17.17 6.87 -5.84
C PHE A 331 -16.17 8.02 -5.64
N LEU A 332 -15.38 8.41 -6.64
CA LEU A 332 -14.41 9.51 -6.54
C LEU A 332 -15.02 10.88 -6.16
N PRO A 333 -16.21 11.28 -6.62
CA PRO A 333 -16.82 12.55 -6.19
C PRO A 333 -17.05 12.63 -4.68
N PHE A 334 -17.37 11.51 -4.02
CA PHE A 334 -17.50 11.46 -2.56
C PHE A 334 -16.14 11.69 -1.89
N THR A 335 -15.08 11.04 -2.38
CA THR A 335 -13.71 11.30 -1.92
C THR A 335 -13.36 12.79 -2.09
N TYR A 336 -13.59 13.35 -3.28
CA TYR A 336 -13.26 14.74 -3.55
C TYR A 336 -14.03 15.72 -2.65
N SER A 337 -15.30 15.47 -2.38
CA SER A 337 -16.12 16.37 -1.57
C SER A 337 -15.89 16.23 -0.05
N TRP A 338 -15.49 15.04 0.42
CA TRP A 338 -15.38 14.76 1.85
C TRP A 338 -13.96 14.89 2.38
N LEU A 339 -12.96 14.62 1.56
CA LEU A 339 -11.56 14.77 1.94
C LEU A 339 -11.18 16.25 1.95
N LYS A 340 -10.73 16.76 3.10
CA LYS A 340 -10.33 18.15 3.27
C LYS A 340 -8.93 18.38 2.69
N PRO A 341 -8.69 19.44 1.90
CA PRO A 341 -7.34 19.77 1.47
C PRO A 341 -6.49 20.15 2.69
N ARG A 342 -5.32 19.54 2.82
CA ARG A 342 -4.32 19.87 3.84
C ARG A 342 -3.05 20.30 3.12
N PRO A 343 -2.85 21.62 2.91
CA PRO A 343 -1.67 22.12 2.23
C PRO A 343 -0.40 21.84 3.03
N GLY A 344 0.67 21.51 2.30
CA GLY A 344 2.03 21.47 2.84
C GLY A 344 2.70 22.83 2.77
N SER A 345 4.00 22.88 3.12
CA SER A 345 4.82 24.10 3.04
C SER A 345 4.83 24.69 1.60
N PRO A 346 4.90 26.02 1.43
CA PRO A 346 4.96 26.63 0.11
C PRO A 346 6.24 26.26 -0.63
N LEU A 347 6.14 26.16 -1.97
CA LEU A 347 7.32 25.98 -2.80
C LEU A 347 8.19 27.27 -2.77
N PRO A 348 9.52 27.16 -2.70
CA PRO A 348 10.40 28.30 -2.81
C PRO A 348 10.17 29.07 -4.11
N ALA A 349 10.01 30.39 -4.02
CA ALA A 349 9.70 31.22 -5.17
C ALA A 349 10.87 31.23 -6.16
N GLY A 350 10.57 30.90 -7.44
CA GLY A 350 11.52 31.01 -8.55
C GLY A 350 12.37 29.76 -8.86
N GLU A 351 12.27 28.67 -8.10
CA GLU A 351 12.96 27.43 -8.44
C GLU A 351 12.15 26.57 -9.43
N ASN A 352 12.85 25.92 -10.36
CA ASN A 352 12.26 24.95 -11.27
C ASN A 352 11.88 23.68 -10.47
N VAL A 353 10.60 23.32 -10.45
CA VAL A 353 10.06 22.19 -9.67
C VAL A 353 10.87 20.90 -9.88
N PHE A 354 11.25 20.61 -11.12
CA PHE A 354 12.03 19.43 -11.47
C PHE A 354 13.42 19.44 -10.82
N LEU A 355 14.13 20.57 -10.92
CA LEU A 355 15.47 20.71 -10.36
C LEU A 355 15.43 20.71 -8.83
N PHE A 356 14.40 21.34 -8.25
CA PHE A 356 14.13 21.32 -6.82
C PHE A 356 13.91 19.88 -6.30
N SER A 357 13.10 19.06 -7.00
CA SER A 357 12.84 17.69 -6.63
C SER A 357 14.10 16.82 -6.61
N ILE A 358 14.95 16.94 -7.64
CA ILE A 358 16.22 16.20 -7.71
C ILE A 358 17.20 16.66 -6.63
N LYS A 359 17.29 17.98 -6.39
CA LYS A 359 18.13 18.56 -5.36
C LYS A 359 17.67 18.15 -3.95
N LYS A 360 16.35 18.15 -3.71
CA LYS A 360 15.74 17.67 -2.46
C LYS A 360 16.06 16.20 -2.25
N LEU A 361 15.83 15.34 -3.24
CA LEU A 361 16.19 13.91 -3.19
C LEU A 361 17.68 13.71 -2.91
N GLY A 362 18.57 14.46 -3.58
CA GLY A 362 20.01 14.38 -3.33
C GLY A 362 20.37 14.74 -1.88
N ARG A 363 19.76 15.79 -1.32
CA ARG A 363 19.96 16.17 0.09
C ARG A 363 19.44 15.07 1.04
N THR A 364 18.27 14.50 0.76
CA THR A 364 17.68 13.41 1.55
C THR A 364 18.59 12.18 1.54
N LEU A 365 19.13 11.80 0.38
CA LEU A 365 20.09 10.70 0.27
C LEU A 365 21.41 10.97 0.98
N CYS A 366 21.90 12.21 0.97
CA CYS A 366 23.11 12.59 1.73
C CYS A 366 22.91 12.48 3.25
N LYS A 367 21.66 12.64 3.73
CA LYS A 367 21.30 12.51 5.14
C LYS A 367 20.91 11.06 5.57
N VAL A 368 21.16 10.05 4.73
CA VAL A 368 20.89 8.62 5.02
C VAL A 368 21.41 8.18 6.38
N ARG A 369 22.59 8.67 6.79
CA ARG A 369 23.17 8.32 8.10
C ARG A 369 22.35 8.85 9.28
N GLN A 370 21.65 9.96 9.12
CA GLN A 370 20.80 10.56 10.15
C GLN A 370 19.43 9.84 10.22
N LEU A 371 18.92 9.38 9.08
CA LEU A 371 17.67 8.64 8.96
C LEU A 371 17.88 7.11 8.90
N GLY A 372 18.89 6.60 9.59
CA GLY A 372 19.31 5.19 9.51
C GLY A 372 18.19 4.19 9.73
N GLN A 373 17.29 4.44 10.70
CA GLN A 373 16.15 3.54 10.98
C GLN A 373 15.16 3.47 9.81
N LEU A 374 14.89 4.59 9.16
CA LEU A 374 14.02 4.68 8.00
C LEU A 374 14.58 3.86 6.82
N PHE A 375 15.88 3.99 6.54
CA PHE A 375 16.51 3.24 5.44
C PHE A 375 16.66 1.75 5.74
N ILE A 376 16.91 1.37 7.00
CA ILE A 376 16.90 -0.04 7.44
C ILE A 376 15.49 -0.62 7.22
N PHE A 377 14.44 0.12 7.59
CA PHE A 377 13.07 -0.32 7.34
C PHE A 377 12.76 -0.45 5.85
N LEU A 378 13.15 0.51 5.02
CA LEU A 378 12.94 0.44 3.57
C LEU A 378 13.65 -0.77 2.94
N PHE A 379 14.86 -1.08 3.37
CA PHE A 379 15.60 -2.26 2.92
C PHE A 379 14.93 -3.56 3.38
N ALA A 380 14.52 -3.63 4.65
CA ALA A 380 13.77 -4.78 5.17
C ALA A 380 12.44 -4.96 4.45
N TRP A 381 11.72 -3.86 4.19
CA TRP A 381 10.48 -3.86 3.41
C TRP A 381 10.70 -4.32 1.97
N PHE A 382 11.80 -3.91 1.36
CA PHE A 382 12.17 -4.35 0.02
C PHE A 382 12.26 -5.89 -0.07
N ILE A 383 13.02 -6.52 0.83
CA ILE A 383 13.17 -7.98 0.88
C ILE A 383 11.85 -8.67 1.24
N TYR A 384 11.13 -8.15 2.24
CA TYR A 384 9.89 -8.73 2.72
C TYR A 384 8.77 -8.67 1.69
N SER A 385 8.65 -7.53 1.01
CA SER A 385 7.66 -7.30 -0.05
C SER A 385 7.88 -8.22 -1.25
N ASP A 386 9.13 -8.43 -1.64
CA ASP A 386 9.49 -9.38 -2.68
C ASP A 386 9.16 -10.82 -2.26
N GLY A 387 9.47 -11.18 -1.02
CA GLY A 387 9.20 -12.51 -0.48
C GLY A 387 7.74 -12.92 -0.58
N PHE A 388 6.80 -12.10 -0.10
CA PHE A 388 5.38 -12.49 -0.15
C PHE A 388 4.77 -12.42 -1.55
N THR A 389 5.26 -11.58 -2.45
CA THR A 389 4.84 -11.57 -3.87
C THR A 389 5.36 -12.81 -4.61
N THR A 390 6.58 -13.21 -4.35
CA THR A 390 7.17 -14.42 -4.91
C THR A 390 6.43 -15.68 -4.45
N ILE A 391 6.06 -15.76 -3.16
CA ILE A 391 5.26 -16.88 -2.63
C ILE A 391 3.98 -17.06 -3.43
N ILE A 392 3.25 -15.98 -3.73
CA ILE A 392 2.02 -16.07 -4.54
C ILE A 392 2.31 -16.54 -5.96
N ALA A 393 3.27 -15.91 -6.62
CA ALA A 393 3.58 -16.20 -8.02
C ALA A 393 4.02 -17.66 -8.20
N VAL A 394 4.92 -18.14 -7.33
CA VAL A 394 5.38 -19.54 -7.33
C VAL A 394 4.25 -20.50 -6.98
N ALA A 395 3.41 -20.18 -5.99
CA ALA A 395 2.28 -21.02 -5.62
C ALA A 395 1.29 -21.18 -6.77
N ILE A 396 0.89 -20.09 -7.45
CA ILE A 396 -0.02 -20.15 -8.60
C ILE A 396 0.58 -21.01 -9.72
N LEU A 397 1.85 -20.80 -10.05
CA LEU A 397 2.54 -21.58 -11.08
C LEU A 397 2.57 -23.05 -10.71
N PHE A 398 2.98 -23.40 -9.50
CA PHE A 398 3.05 -24.76 -8.99
C PHE A 398 1.68 -25.48 -9.01
N PHE A 399 0.63 -24.82 -8.52
CA PHE A 399 -0.72 -25.39 -8.56
C PHE A 399 -1.21 -25.65 -9.99
N ARG A 400 -0.84 -24.78 -10.93
CA ARG A 400 -1.23 -24.91 -12.33
C ARG A 400 -0.43 -25.99 -13.05
N THR A 401 0.92 -26.02 -12.90
CA THR A 401 1.80 -26.89 -13.67
C THR A 401 1.93 -28.28 -13.06
N ASP A 402 2.15 -28.37 -11.75
CA ASP A 402 2.48 -29.63 -11.08
C ASP A 402 1.24 -30.34 -10.53
N LEU A 403 0.22 -29.61 -10.09
CA LEU A 403 -1.01 -30.17 -9.54
C LEU A 403 -2.20 -30.13 -10.52
N GLY A 404 -2.04 -29.51 -11.70
CA GLY A 404 -3.06 -29.48 -12.74
C GLY A 404 -4.37 -28.81 -12.32
N VAL A 405 -4.30 -27.82 -11.41
CA VAL A 405 -5.49 -27.10 -10.91
C VAL A 405 -6.13 -26.29 -12.04
N ASP A 406 -7.43 -26.45 -12.21
CA ASP A 406 -8.18 -25.76 -13.23
C ASP A 406 -8.29 -24.24 -13.00
N THR A 407 -8.52 -23.49 -14.08
CA THR A 407 -8.62 -22.03 -14.04
C THR A 407 -9.73 -21.54 -13.12
N THR A 408 -10.84 -22.28 -13.00
CA THR A 408 -11.96 -21.92 -12.12
C THR A 408 -11.54 -21.93 -10.65
N SER A 409 -10.80 -22.95 -10.22
CA SER A 409 -10.26 -23.03 -8.86
C SER A 409 -9.26 -21.93 -8.56
N LEU A 410 -8.42 -21.55 -9.54
CA LEU A 410 -7.51 -20.39 -9.42
C LEU A 410 -8.29 -19.07 -9.26
N LEU A 411 -9.37 -18.87 -10.02
CA LEU A 411 -10.23 -17.68 -9.88
C LEU A 411 -10.92 -17.64 -8.50
N ILE A 412 -11.41 -18.77 -8.00
CA ILE A 412 -11.98 -18.85 -6.66
C ILE A 412 -10.93 -18.49 -5.60
N ALA A 413 -9.71 -19.01 -5.71
CA ALA A 413 -8.61 -18.67 -4.83
C ALA A 413 -8.27 -17.16 -4.88
N ALA A 414 -8.32 -16.55 -6.08
CA ALA A 414 -8.11 -15.12 -6.26
C ALA A 414 -9.20 -14.25 -5.58
N ILE A 415 -10.42 -14.78 -5.37
CA ILE A 415 -11.48 -14.12 -4.60
C ILE A 415 -11.28 -14.33 -3.09
N ILE A 416 -10.88 -15.55 -2.69
CA ILE A 416 -10.64 -15.90 -1.28
C ILE A 416 -9.53 -15.03 -0.66
N ALA A 417 -8.44 -14.79 -1.37
CA ALA A 417 -7.31 -14.05 -0.84
C ALA A 417 -7.68 -12.63 -0.37
N PRO A 418 -8.31 -11.74 -1.15
CA PRO A 418 -8.70 -10.40 -0.67
C PRO A 418 -9.83 -10.45 0.38
N LEU A 419 -10.72 -11.47 0.34
CA LEU A 419 -11.71 -11.66 1.39
C LEU A 419 -11.04 -11.87 2.76
N PHE A 420 -10.09 -12.79 2.82
CA PHE A 420 -9.33 -13.04 4.05
C PHE A 420 -8.35 -11.92 4.38
N ALA A 421 -7.90 -11.14 3.39
CA ALA A 421 -7.10 -9.94 3.66
C ALA A 421 -7.90 -8.85 4.41
N GLY A 422 -9.17 -8.66 4.04
CA GLY A 422 -10.08 -7.79 4.80
C GLY A 422 -10.30 -8.29 6.23
N ILE A 423 -10.59 -9.59 6.40
CA ILE A 423 -10.72 -10.22 7.72
C ILE A 423 -9.42 -10.05 8.52
N GLY A 424 -8.27 -10.27 7.90
CA GLY A 424 -6.95 -10.11 8.51
C GLY A 424 -6.71 -8.69 9.02
N CYS A 425 -7.03 -7.66 8.22
CA CYS A 425 -6.93 -6.26 8.66
C CYS A 425 -7.71 -6.00 9.94
N PHE A 426 -8.93 -6.53 10.05
CA PHE A 426 -9.75 -6.36 11.23
C PHE A 426 -9.22 -7.16 12.42
N VAL A 427 -8.98 -8.45 12.26
CA VAL A 427 -8.59 -9.35 13.36
C VAL A 427 -7.23 -8.96 13.95
N TRP A 428 -6.23 -8.64 13.12
CA TRP A 428 -4.92 -8.22 13.61
C TRP A 428 -4.96 -6.88 14.33
N ASN A 429 -5.82 -5.95 13.91
CA ASN A 429 -6.03 -4.71 14.65
C ASN A 429 -6.64 -4.98 16.05
N GLU A 430 -7.63 -5.88 16.15
CA GLU A 430 -8.22 -6.26 17.43
C GLU A 430 -7.20 -6.99 18.33
N ILE A 431 -6.37 -7.88 17.77
CA ILE A 431 -5.27 -8.54 18.47
C ILE A 431 -4.30 -7.50 19.03
N GLN A 432 -3.91 -6.52 18.22
CA GLN A 432 -3.01 -5.46 18.64
C GLN A 432 -3.59 -4.65 19.81
N LEU A 433 -4.86 -4.28 19.72
CA LEU A 433 -5.55 -3.53 20.77
C LEU A 433 -5.70 -4.33 22.06
N TYR A 434 -6.06 -5.62 21.96
CA TYR A 434 -6.28 -6.48 23.12
C TYR A 434 -4.99 -6.76 23.89
N PHE A 435 -3.91 -7.11 23.19
CA PHE A 435 -2.61 -7.42 23.78
C PHE A 435 -1.71 -6.20 23.97
N LYS A 436 -2.14 -5.00 23.55
CA LYS A 436 -1.36 -3.75 23.59
C LYS A 436 0.03 -3.91 22.95
N LEU A 437 0.10 -4.60 21.80
CA LEU A 437 1.35 -4.85 21.08
C LEU A 437 1.71 -3.65 20.21
N SER A 438 2.99 -3.33 20.11
CA SER A 438 3.47 -2.33 19.15
C SER A 438 3.40 -2.86 17.72
N THR A 439 3.23 -1.98 16.76
CA THR A 439 3.17 -2.31 15.32
C THR A 439 4.40 -3.12 14.86
N LYS A 440 5.59 -2.80 15.40
CA LYS A 440 6.82 -3.56 15.13
C LYS A 440 6.71 -5.04 15.54
N VAL A 441 6.16 -5.33 16.72
CA VAL A 441 5.98 -6.71 17.21
C VAL A 441 4.98 -7.47 16.34
N ILE A 442 3.87 -6.84 15.96
CA ILE A 442 2.88 -7.42 15.05
C ILE A 442 3.53 -7.82 13.72
N LEU A 443 4.32 -6.94 13.10
CA LEU A 443 5.02 -7.24 11.86
C LEU A 443 6.01 -8.40 12.00
N MET A 444 6.72 -8.50 13.12
CA MET A 444 7.63 -9.62 13.38
C MET A 444 6.87 -10.95 13.50
N ILE A 445 5.72 -10.96 14.18
CA ILE A 445 4.86 -12.14 14.27
C ILE A 445 4.34 -12.55 12.88
N GLN A 446 3.87 -11.59 12.08
CA GLN A 446 3.40 -11.84 10.72
C GLN A 446 4.51 -12.38 9.81
N ALA A 447 5.73 -11.83 9.90
CA ALA A 447 6.88 -12.34 9.15
C ALA A 447 7.21 -13.79 9.55
N PHE A 448 7.17 -14.12 10.85
CA PHE A 448 7.33 -15.49 11.32
C PHE A 448 6.24 -16.42 10.77
N MET A 449 4.99 -15.98 10.74
CA MET A 449 3.89 -16.77 10.16
C MET A 449 4.09 -17.03 8.66
N TYR A 450 4.70 -16.10 7.90
CA TYR A 450 5.11 -16.39 6.51
C TYR A 450 6.19 -17.47 6.41
N CYS A 451 7.13 -17.51 7.35
CA CYS A 451 8.11 -18.62 7.42
C CYS A 451 7.43 -19.98 7.66
N VAL A 452 6.37 -20.01 8.50
CA VAL A 452 5.55 -21.23 8.69
C VAL A 452 4.90 -21.68 7.38
N LEU A 453 4.38 -20.73 6.58
CA LEU A 453 3.81 -21.01 5.27
C LEU A 453 4.83 -21.66 4.32
N CYS A 454 6.03 -21.11 4.22
CA CYS A 454 7.11 -21.68 3.42
C CYS A 454 7.52 -23.07 3.93
N SER A 455 7.59 -23.25 5.24
CA SER A 455 7.92 -24.53 5.86
C SER A 455 6.88 -25.61 5.55
N TYR A 456 5.61 -25.24 5.47
CA TYR A 456 4.53 -26.13 5.03
C TYR A 456 4.76 -26.66 3.60
N GLY A 457 5.19 -25.79 2.68
CA GLY A 457 5.58 -26.21 1.32
C GLY A 457 6.75 -27.18 1.31
N ILE A 458 7.78 -26.92 2.13
CA ILE A 458 8.95 -27.82 2.26
C ILE A 458 8.55 -29.19 2.81
N LEU A 459 7.59 -29.24 3.73
CA LEU A 459 7.09 -30.50 4.30
C LEU A 459 6.62 -31.47 3.22
N GLY A 460 6.10 -30.95 2.09
CA GLY A 460 5.66 -31.75 0.96
C GLY A 460 6.73 -32.65 0.33
N PHE A 461 8.02 -32.31 0.48
CA PHE A 461 9.12 -33.17 -0.01
C PHE A 461 9.28 -34.45 0.83
N PHE A 462 8.81 -34.41 2.08
CA PHE A 462 8.96 -35.53 3.03
C PHE A 462 7.68 -36.33 3.23
N THR A 463 6.54 -35.88 2.68
CA THR A 463 5.23 -36.52 2.85
C THR A 463 4.83 -37.35 1.63
N LYS A 464 3.91 -38.31 1.83
CA LYS A 464 3.36 -39.12 0.73
C LYS A 464 2.41 -38.26 -0.14
N PRO A 465 2.33 -38.55 -1.47
CA PRO A 465 1.36 -37.90 -2.35
C PRO A 465 -0.07 -37.98 -1.78
N GLY A 466 -0.79 -36.85 -1.82
CA GLY A 466 -2.20 -36.78 -1.38
C GLY A 466 -2.42 -36.56 0.11
N THR A 467 -1.35 -36.36 0.94
CA THR A 467 -1.48 -36.04 2.37
C THR A 467 -1.38 -34.55 2.62
N PHE A 468 -0.23 -34.06 3.08
CA PHE A 468 0.01 -32.66 3.44
C PHE A 468 1.23 -32.11 2.71
N GLY A 469 1.33 -30.78 2.59
CA GLY A 469 2.52 -30.12 2.06
C GLY A 469 2.45 -29.80 0.58
N LEU A 470 1.36 -29.19 0.14
CA LEU A 470 1.11 -28.81 -1.28
C LEU A 470 1.15 -30.03 -2.22
N ARG A 471 0.43 -31.09 -1.86
CA ARG A 471 0.32 -32.33 -2.65
C ARG A 471 -1.07 -32.53 -3.28
N SER A 472 -2.05 -31.70 -2.93
CA SER A 472 -3.41 -31.75 -3.45
C SER A 472 -3.84 -30.38 -3.98
N GLY A 473 -4.54 -30.37 -5.13
CA GLY A 473 -5.07 -29.13 -5.70
C GLY A 473 -6.04 -28.37 -4.78
N VAL A 474 -6.73 -29.09 -3.87
CA VAL A 474 -7.66 -28.48 -2.90
C VAL A 474 -6.92 -27.58 -1.88
N GLU A 475 -5.64 -27.80 -1.63
CA GLU A 475 -4.85 -27.03 -0.69
C GLU A 475 -4.67 -25.55 -1.11
N ILE A 476 -4.97 -25.20 -2.37
CA ILE A 476 -4.93 -23.82 -2.85
C ILE A 476 -5.89 -22.90 -2.06
N PHE A 477 -7.06 -23.39 -1.64
CA PHE A 477 -8.06 -22.58 -0.94
C PHE A 477 -7.62 -22.17 0.47
N PRO A 478 -7.21 -23.10 1.36
CA PRO A 478 -6.69 -22.73 2.66
C PRO A 478 -5.38 -21.92 2.56
N LEU A 479 -4.55 -22.19 1.56
CA LEU A 479 -3.34 -21.40 1.31
C LEU A 479 -3.66 -19.96 0.94
N ALA A 480 -4.60 -19.74 0.02
CA ALA A 480 -5.07 -18.42 -0.38
C ALA A 480 -5.70 -17.66 0.81
N ALA A 481 -6.48 -18.36 1.64
CA ALA A 481 -7.06 -17.78 2.86
C ALA A 481 -5.99 -17.37 3.87
N TYR A 482 -5.02 -18.25 4.15
CA TYR A 482 -3.92 -17.97 5.09
C TYR A 482 -3.04 -16.83 4.59
N HIS A 483 -2.65 -16.86 3.32
CA HIS A 483 -1.86 -15.81 2.70
C HIS A 483 -2.60 -14.47 2.73
N GLY A 484 -3.88 -14.45 2.33
CA GLY A 484 -4.72 -13.25 2.39
C GLY A 484 -4.78 -12.66 3.80
N PHE A 485 -5.06 -13.51 4.79
CA PHE A 485 -5.15 -13.11 6.20
C PHE A 485 -3.88 -12.40 6.71
N LEU A 486 -2.71 -12.84 6.29
CA LEU A 486 -1.45 -12.18 6.60
C LEU A 486 -1.22 -10.93 5.74
N LEU A 487 -1.48 -11.01 4.44
CA LEU A 487 -1.19 -9.94 3.49
C LEU A 487 -1.89 -8.63 3.85
N GLY A 488 -3.19 -8.69 4.15
CA GLY A 488 -3.98 -7.50 4.49
C GLY A 488 -3.42 -6.77 5.70
N ALA A 489 -3.16 -7.48 6.76
CA ALA A 489 -2.59 -6.94 8.00
C ALA A 489 -1.17 -6.40 7.80
N THR A 490 -0.30 -7.17 7.12
CA THR A 490 1.07 -6.75 6.82
C THR A 490 1.10 -5.45 6.01
N GLN A 491 0.26 -5.35 4.97
CA GLN A 491 0.16 -4.16 4.14
C GLN A 491 -0.28 -2.93 4.96
N SER A 492 -1.20 -3.10 5.90
CA SER A 492 -1.65 -2.04 6.79
C SER A 492 -0.58 -1.63 7.79
N SER A 493 -0.03 -2.59 8.55
CA SER A 493 0.92 -2.34 9.64
C SER A 493 2.26 -1.79 9.14
N CYS A 494 2.75 -2.22 7.97
CA CYS A 494 3.97 -1.68 7.37
C CYS A 494 3.84 -0.18 7.07
N ARG A 495 2.67 0.28 6.63
CA ARG A 495 2.48 1.71 6.35
C ARG A 495 2.41 2.54 7.61
N VAL A 496 1.86 1.98 8.68
CA VAL A 496 1.85 2.61 9.99
C VAL A 496 3.28 2.76 10.52
N LEU A 497 4.04 1.66 10.61
CA LEU A 497 5.43 1.70 11.07
C LEU A 497 6.29 2.64 10.21
N PHE A 498 6.06 2.63 8.89
CA PHE A 498 6.75 3.56 8.01
C PHE A 498 6.38 5.01 8.30
N SER A 499 5.08 5.30 8.50
CA SER A 499 4.61 6.65 8.80
C SER A 499 5.15 7.21 10.12
N GLU A 500 5.48 6.35 11.07
CA GLU A 500 6.09 6.72 12.35
C GLU A 500 7.58 7.12 12.20
N LEU A 501 8.26 6.55 11.20
CA LEU A 501 9.66 6.84 10.91
C LEU A 501 9.85 8.06 10.01
N LEU A 502 8.75 8.62 9.46
CA LEU A 502 8.83 9.73 8.51
C LEU A 502 8.92 11.08 9.21
N PRO A 503 9.85 11.94 8.81
CA PRO A 503 9.84 13.34 9.22
C PRO A 503 8.61 14.05 8.64
N PRO A 504 8.01 15.00 9.39
CA PRO A 504 6.87 15.79 8.92
C PRO A 504 7.22 16.60 7.65
N GLY A 505 6.28 16.64 6.69
CA GLY A 505 6.46 17.40 5.44
C GLY A 505 7.15 16.64 4.29
N TYR A 506 7.57 15.39 4.53
CA TYR A 506 8.23 14.54 3.52
C TYR A 506 7.42 13.25 3.23
N GLU A 507 6.15 13.21 3.62
CA GLU A 507 5.33 12.01 3.58
C GLU A 507 5.21 11.44 2.15
N SER A 508 4.88 12.28 1.17
CA SER A 508 4.70 11.82 -0.21
C SER A 508 6.01 11.38 -0.85
N GLU A 509 7.12 12.05 -0.54
CA GLU A 509 8.45 11.72 -1.06
C GLU A 509 8.90 10.33 -0.61
N PHE A 510 8.71 9.97 0.64
CA PHE A 510 9.16 8.69 1.17
C PHE A 510 8.20 7.52 0.89
N PHE A 511 6.89 7.74 0.89
CA PHE A 511 5.94 6.68 0.49
C PHE A 511 6.13 6.18 -0.93
N HIS A 512 6.70 6.96 -1.77
CA HIS A 512 7.23 6.69 -3.10
C HIS A 512 8.30 5.59 -3.06
N PHE A 513 9.34 5.72 -2.22
CA PHE A 513 10.36 4.68 -2.08
C PHE A 513 9.78 3.37 -1.55
N MET A 514 8.75 3.40 -0.73
CA MET A 514 8.09 2.20 -0.24
C MET A 514 7.31 1.44 -1.33
N LYS A 515 6.83 2.13 -2.37
CA LYS A 515 6.08 1.51 -3.50
C LYS A 515 6.98 0.88 -4.56
N LEU A 516 8.20 1.37 -4.72
CA LEU A 516 9.13 0.95 -5.77
C LEU A 516 9.56 -0.53 -5.68
N PRO A 517 9.90 -1.07 -4.51
CA PRO A 517 10.43 -2.42 -4.41
C PRO A 517 9.44 -3.51 -4.81
N THR A 518 8.16 -3.28 -4.53
CA THR A 518 7.11 -4.30 -4.67
C THR A 518 6.94 -4.83 -6.11
N LYS A 519 7.47 -4.14 -7.11
CA LYS A 519 7.28 -4.51 -8.53
C LYS A 519 8.59 -4.62 -9.33
N ALA A 520 9.70 -4.06 -8.86
CA ALA A 520 10.94 -4.00 -9.64
C ALA A 520 11.59 -5.38 -9.81
N LEU A 521 11.48 -6.25 -8.81
CA LEU A 521 12.07 -7.59 -8.83
C LEU A 521 11.23 -8.63 -9.57
N LEU A 522 9.91 -8.47 -9.64
CA LEU A 522 9.06 -9.32 -10.47
C LEU A 522 9.45 -9.28 -11.95
N GLY A 523 10.01 -8.16 -12.44
CA GLY A 523 10.50 -8.02 -13.79
C GLY A 523 11.94 -8.51 -14.01
N LEU A 524 12.71 -8.75 -12.94
CA LEU A 524 14.11 -9.22 -13.03
C LEU A 524 14.25 -10.74 -12.77
N ALA A 525 13.22 -11.37 -12.18
CA ALA A 525 13.26 -12.79 -11.80
C ALA A 525 12.77 -13.75 -12.91
N HIS A 526 12.38 -13.24 -14.06
CA HIS A 526 11.98 -13.96 -15.28
C HIS A 526 12.78 -13.47 -16.48
#